data_fec99896fb50db0d21b270c33ef90fde
#
_entry.id   fec99896fb50db0d21b270c33ef90fde
#
_cell.length_a   1.000
_cell.length_b   1.000
_cell.length_c   1.000
_cell.angle_alpha   90.00
_cell.angle_beta   90.00
_cell.angle_gamma   90.00
#
_symmetry.space_group_name_H-M   'P 1'
#
loop_
_entity.id
_entity.type
_entity.pdbx_description
1 polymer ?
#
loop_
_entity_poly.entity_id
_entity_poly.type
_entity_poly.pdbx_seq_one_letter_code
_entity_poly.pdbx_strand_id
1 'polypeptide(L)'
;MDAGKLHIIIMEVIMPNEKNLNTIPVGTLGLIPLESCASLGQKVNQYLTEWRAERSHAQSTALHFSEYSKDSYIVKAKNPRFGSGEAKGVIEESVRGCDLYLMVDVCNYSQTYSLCGYVNHMSPDDHYQDLKRIIAAVEGKARRINVIMPFLYESRQHKRTSRESLDCAMALQELTKMGVSN
;
A
#
# COMPACT_ATOMS: atom_id res chain seq x y z
N MET A 1 35.15 4.37 0.15
CA MET A 1 34.30 3.62 -0.78
C MET A 1 33.50 4.65 -1.57
N ASP A 2 33.59 4.57 -2.87
CA ASP A 2 33.06 5.56 -3.81
C ASP A 2 31.52 5.45 -3.85
N ALA A 3 30.82 6.56 -3.63
CA ALA A 3 29.36 6.63 -3.61
C ALA A 3 28.71 6.10 -4.91
N GLY A 4 29.40 6.24 -6.04
CA GLY A 4 28.99 5.69 -7.34
C GLY A 4 28.98 4.16 -7.39
N LYS A 5 29.92 3.50 -6.72
CA LYS A 5 29.96 2.03 -6.63
C LYS A 5 28.86 1.46 -5.74
N LEU A 6 28.49 2.18 -4.68
CA LEU A 6 27.39 1.79 -3.79
C LEU A 6 26.02 1.89 -4.50
N HIS A 7 25.86 2.92 -5.33
CA HIS A 7 24.63 3.10 -6.11
C HIS A 7 24.42 1.99 -7.15
N ILE A 8 25.50 1.58 -7.84
CA ILE A 8 25.47 0.46 -8.80
C ILE A 8 25.16 -0.86 -8.11
N ILE A 9 25.75 -1.12 -6.93
CA ILE A 9 25.50 -2.36 -6.17
C ILE A 9 24.05 -2.43 -5.68
N ILE A 10 23.48 -1.31 -5.25
CA ILE A 10 22.06 -1.25 -4.83
C ILE A 10 21.13 -1.47 -6.03
N MET A 11 21.44 -0.94 -7.21
CA MET A 11 20.67 -1.20 -8.42
C MET A 11 20.75 -2.66 -8.88
N GLU A 12 21.92 -3.31 -8.80
CA GLU A 12 22.06 -4.74 -9.16
C GLU A 12 21.32 -5.68 -8.20
N VAL A 13 21.19 -5.33 -6.92
CA VAL A 13 20.46 -6.15 -5.93
C VAL A 13 18.94 -5.98 -6.04
N ILE A 14 18.46 -4.85 -6.57
CA ILE A 14 17.02 -4.52 -6.65
C ILE A 14 16.44 -4.83 -8.03
N MET A 15 17.26 -4.99 -9.08
CA MET A 15 16.76 -5.33 -10.41
C MET A 15 16.27 -6.79 -10.43
N PRO A 16 14.99 -7.05 -10.67
CA PRO A 16 14.52 -8.41 -10.91
C PRO A 16 15.29 -8.99 -12.11
N ASN A 17 15.78 -10.20 -11.96
CA ASN A 17 16.50 -10.92 -12.99
C ASN A 17 15.73 -10.85 -14.32
N GLU A 18 16.37 -10.45 -15.41
CA GLU A 18 15.77 -10.25 -16.75
C GLU A 18 14.92 -11.44 -17.23
N LYS A 19 15.21 -12.63 -16.73
CA LYS A 19 14.47 -13.86 -17.05
C LYS A 19 13.01 -13.87 -16.58
N ASN A 20 12.62 -13.02 -15.63
CA ASN A 20 11.24 -12.95 -15.11
C ASN A 20 10.36 -11.89 -15.78
N LEU A 21 10.85 -11.22 -16.82
CA LEU A 21 10.13 -10.13 -17.50
C LEU A 21 9.01 -10.60 -18.42
N ASN A 22 8.90 -11.90 -18.68
CA ASN A 22 7.87 -12.47 -19.56
C ASN A 22 6.60 -12.91 -18.81
N THR A 23 6.45 -12.56 -17.54
CA THR A 23 5.22 -12.87 -16.81
C THR A 23 4.13 -11.86 -17.14
N ILE A 24 2.96 -12.36 -17.49
CA ILE A 24 1.77 -11.53 -17.69
C ILE A 24 1.42 -10.87 -16.36
N PRO A 25 1.29 -9.52 -16.30
CA PRO A 25 0.88 -8.83 -15.08
C PRO A 25 -0.48 -9.34 -14.57
N VAL A 26 -0.64 -9.41 -13.26
CA VAL A 26 -1.92 -9.80 -12.64
C VAL A 26 -3.04 -8.84 -13.03
N GLY A 27 -2.70 -7.55 -13.12
CA GLY A 27 -3.59 -6.47 -13.51
C GLY A 27 -2.83 -5.15 -13.61
N THR A 28 -3.55 -4.08 -13.91
CA THR A 28 -2.98 -2.72 -13.88
C THR A 28 -2.55 -2.39 -12.46
N LEU A 29 -1.30 -1.93 -12.30
CA LEU A 29 -0.77 -1.55 -11.00
C LEU A 29 -1.47 -0.31 -10.47
N GLY A 30 -1.93 -0.36 -9.21
CA GLY A 30 -2.45 0.75 -8.45
C GLY A 30 -1.83 0.82 -7.06
N LEU A 31 -1.41 2.01 -6.64
CA LEU A 31 -0.90 2.29 -5.29
C LEU A 31 -1.92 3.14 -4.54
N ILE A 32 -2.29 2.73 -3.34
CA ILE A 32 -3.10 3.52 -2.41
C ILE A 32 -2.28 3.73 -1.14
N PRO A 33 -1.40 4.74 -1.10
CA PRO A 33 -0.79 5.14 0.15
C PRO A 33 -1.83 5.86 1.01
N LEU A 34 -2.16 5.29 2.17
CA LEU A 34 -2.94 6.00 3.17
C LEU A 34 -2.14 7.20 3.68
N GLU A 35 -2.80 8.15 4.32
CA GLU A 35 -2.18 9.40 4.76
C GLU A 35 -0.94 9.17 5.62
N SER A 36 -0.94 8.13 6.46
CA SER A 36 0.21 7.73 7.28
C SER A 36 1.44 7.30 6.47
N CYS A 37 1.26 6.90 5.21
CA CYS A 37 2.31 6.47 4.28
C CYS A 37 2.46 7.41 3.07
N ALA A 38 1.85 8.59 3.05
CA ALA A 38 1.82 9.46 1.87
C ALA A 38 3.22 9.76 1.32
N SER A 39 4.17 10.15 2.17
CA SER A 39 5.54 10.45 1.77
C SER A 39 6.28 9.24 1.18
N LEU A 40 6.12 8.05 1.79
CA LEU A 40 6.71 6.81 1.29
C LEU A 40 6.07 6.42 -0.06
N GLY A 41 4.74 6.54 -0.14
CA GLY A 41 4.00 6.24 -1.37
C GLY A 41 4.41 7.11 -2.55
N GLN A 42 4.65 8.41 -2.33
CA GLN A 42 5.16 9.30 -3.37
C GLN A 42 6.55 8.87 -3.87
N LYS A 43 7.46 8.52 -2.97
CA LYS A 43 8.80 8.03 -3.35
C LYS A 43 8.70 6.72 -4.15
N VAL A 44 7.88 5.78 -3.70
CA VAL A 44 7.66 4.51 -4.41
C VAL A 44 7.08 4.77 -5.80
N ASN A 45 6.09 5.66 -5.91
CA ASN A 45 5.50 6.04 -7.18
C ASN A 45 6.55 6.63 -8.14
N GLN A 46 7.39 7.55 -7.66
CA GLN A 46 8.46 8.14 -8.46
C GLN A 46 9.41 7.07 -9.00
N TYR A 47 9.93 6.18 -8.15
CA TYR A 47 10.80 5.10 -8.61
C TYR A 47 10.14 4.18 -9.63
N LEU A 48 8.86 3.85 -9.44
CA LEU A 48 8.12 3.01 -10.37
C LEU A 48 7.92 3.67 -11.72
N THR A 49 7.62 4.98 -11.76
CA THR A 49 7.48 5.72 -13.01
C THR A 49 8.79 5.79 -13.78
N GLU A 50 9.89 6.12 -13.10
CA GLU A 50 11.23 6.17 -13.68
C GLU A 50 11.63 4.79 -14.25
N TRP A 51 11.58 3.73 -13.46
CA TRP A 51 11.99 2.38 -13.89
C TRP A 51 11.14 1.82 -15.04
N ARG A 52 9.85 2.06 -15.03
CA ARG A 52 8.98 1.57 -16.10
C ARG A 52 9.15 2.38 -17.38
N ALA A 53 9.43 3.68 -17.29
CA ALA A 53 9.79 4.49 -18.44
C ALA A 53 11.10 4.02 -19.08
N GLU A 54 12.16 3.83 -18.30
CA GLU A 54 13.45 3.30 -18.77
C GLU A 54 13.28 1.95 -19.47
N ARG A 55 12.51 1.02 -18.87
CA ARG A 55 12.24 -0.29 -19.46
C ARG A 55 11.46 -0.22 -20.75
N SER A 56 10.46 0.65 -20.85
CA SER A 56 9.68 0.78 -22.06
C SER A 56 10.51 1.29 -23.24
N HIS A 57 11.56 2.07 -22.96
CA HIS A 57 12.52 2.53 -23.96
C HIS A 57 13.54 1.46 -24.35
N ALA A 58 13.97 0.62 -23.40
CA ALA A 58 14.99 -0.43 -23.62
C ALA A 58 14.43 -1.67 -24.34
N GLN A 59 13.16 -1.96 -24.21
CA GLN A 59 12.52 -3.13 -24.82
C GLN A 59 11.53 -2.71 -25.89
N SER A 60 11.99 -2.62 -27.15
CA SER A 60 11.14 -2.33 -28.32
C SER A 60 10.24 -3.50 -28.71
N THR A 61 10.12 -4.56 -27.92
CA THR A 61 9.43 -5.78 -28.28
C THR A 61 8.40 -6.26 -27.26
N ALA A 62 7.19 -6.38 -27.71
CA ALA A 62 6.21 -7.43 -27.50
C ALA A 62 5.19 -7.32 -26.37
N LEU A 63 5.37 -6.64 -25.26
CA LEU A 63 4.33 -6.50 -24.27
C LEU A 63 4.03 -5.02 -23.98
N HIS A 64 3.54 -4.30 -24.98
CA HIS A 64 2.82 -3.05 -24.76
C HIS A 64 1.49 -3.38 -24.05
N PHE A 65 1.58 -3.72 -22.78
CA PHE A 65 0.42 -3.70 -21.94
C PHE A 65 -0.04 -2.24 -21.83
N SER A 66 -1.22 -1.94 -22.34
CA SER A 66 -1.79 -0.62 -22.15
C SER A 66 -1.77 -0.32 -20.66
N GLU A 67 -1.26 0.84 -20.26
CA GLU A 67 -1.07 1.25 -18.86
C GLU A 67 0.15 0.65 -18.11
N TYR A 68 1.09 0.01 -18.81
CA TYR A 68 2.34 -0.40 -18.17
C TYR A 68 3.17 0.81 -17.74
N SER A 69 3.28 1.82 -18.60
CA SER A 69 3.94 3.10 -18.29
C SER A 69 2.88 4.18 -18.09
N LYS A 70 2.89 4.80 -16.92
CA LYS A 70 1.99 5.89 -16.50
C LYS A 70 2.79 6.99 -15.84
N ASP A 71 2.27 8.20 -15.84
CA ASP A 71 2.83 9.34 -15.11
C ASP A 71 2.65 9.18 -13.59
N SER A 72 1.67 8.38 -13.18
CA SER A 72 1.44 8.03 -11.77
C SER A 72 0.68 6.72 -11.63
N TYR A 73 1.06 5.93 -10.62
CA TYR A 73 0.35 4.71 -10.21
C TYR A 73 -0.51 4.95 -8.96
N ILE A 74 -0.47 6.17 -8.40
CA ILE A 74 -1.26 6.50 -7.21
C ILE A 74 -2.72 6.59 -7.59
N VAL A 75 -3.55 5.81 -6.91
CA VAL A 75 -5.01 5.88 -6.92
C VAL A 75 -5.44 6.76 -5.76
N LYS A 76 -6.22 7.79 -6.05
CA LYS A 76 -6.70 8.75 -5.05
C LYS A 76 -7.72 8.09 -4.12
N ALA A 77 -7.39 8.07 -2.84
CA ALA A 77 -8.26 7.58 -1.78
C ALA A 77 -8.11 8.44 -0.53
N LYS A 78 -9.14 8.47 0.30
CA LYS A 78 -9.15 9.24 1.55
C LYS A 78 -10.07 8.63 2.59
N ASN A 79 -9.83 8.97 3.85
CA ASN A 79 -10.66 8.58 5.00
C ASN A 79 -11.20 9.83 5.70
N PRO A 80 -12.22 10.53 5.13
CA PRO A 80 -12.79 11.70 5.79
C PRO A 80 -13.45 11.31 7.11
N ARG A 81 -13.16 12.09 8.16
CA ARG A 81 -13.69 11.85 9.50
C ARG A 81 -14.88 12.75 9.78
N PHE A 82 -15.83 12.21 10.54
CA PHE A 82 -16.95 12.95 11.12
C PHE A 82 -16.52 13.58 12.46
N GLY A 83 -17.29 14.53 12.96
CA GLY A 83 -17.03 15.17 14.25
C GLY A 83 -17.01 14.22 15.45
N SER A 84 -17.69 13.06 15.33
CA SER A 84 -17.65 11.94 16.30
C SER A 84 -16.36 11.14 16.31
N GLY A 85 -15.41 11.39 15.37
CA GLY A 85 -14.19 10.61 15.18
C GLY A 85 -14.34 9.40 14.27
N GLU A 86 -15.56 9.02 13.91
CA GLU A 86 -15.80 7.99 12.89
C GLU A 86 -15.29 8.46 11.52
N ALA A 87 -14.98 7.50 10.64
CA ALA A 87 -14.56 7.82 9.29
C ALA A 87 -15.24 6.91 8.26
N LYS A 88 -15.12 7.28 6.99
CA LYS A 88 -15.46 6.40 5.86
C LYS A 88 -14.29 6.29 4.90
N GLY A 89 -14.15 5.15 4.22
CA GLY A 89 -13.22 4.99 3.10
C GLY A 89 -13.84 5.52 1.81
N VAL A 90 -13.10 6.28 1.05
CA VAL A 90 -13.51 6.79 -0.27
C VAL A 90 -12.37 6.55 -1.25
N ILE A 91 -12.68 5.94 -2.40
CA ILE A 91 -11.79 5.81 -3.55
C ILE A 91 -12.38 6.66 -4.67
N GLU A 92 -11.57 7.58 -5.22
CA GLU A 92 -12.05 8.59 -6.17
C GLU A 92 -11.90 8.14 -7.64
N GLU A 93 -11.27 6.97 -7.87
CA GLU A 93 -10.99 6.44 -9.20
C GLU A 93 -11.43 4.97 -9.30
N SER A 94 -11.59 4.47 -10.53
CA SER A 94 -11.92 3.07 -10.74
C SER A 94 -10.71 2.18 -10.45
N VAL A 95 -10.92 1.17 -9.60
CA VAL A 95 -9.92 0.15 -9.26
C VAL A 95 -10.24 -1.21 -9.89
N ARG A 96 -11.19 -1.25 -10.82
CA ARG A 96 -11.63 -2.48 -11.47
C ARG A 96 -10.48 -3.17 -12.19
N GLY A 97 -10.24 -4.41 -11.82
CA GLY A 97 -9.21 -5.25 -12.44
C GLY A 97 -7.77 -4.88 -12.05
N CYS A 98 -7.57 -3.92 -11.14
CA CYS A 98 -6.25 -3.52 -10.69
C CYS A 98 -5.60 -4.55 -9.77
N ASP A 99 -4.28 -4.62 -9.83
CA ASP A 99 -3.41 -5.19 -8.81
C ASP A 99 -3.06 -4.06 -7.83
N LEU A 100 -3.78 -4.01 -6.70
CA LEU A 100 -3.70 -2.91 -5.74
C LEU A 100 -2.69 -3.18 -4.65
N TYR A 101 -1.94 -2.15 -4.30
CA TYR A 101 -1.01 -2.11 -3.17
C TYR A 101 -1.41 -0.98 -2.23
N LEU A 102 -1.99 -1.33 -1.08
CA LEU A 102 -2.36 -0.40 -0.03
C LEU A 102 -1.20 -0.27 0.93
N MET A 103 -0.78 0.95 1.23
CA MET A 103 0.36 1.23 2.12
C MET A 103 -0.13 1.96 3.35
N VAL A 104 0.18 1.43 4.55
CA VAL A 104 -0.21 2.02 5.83
C VAL A 104 0.91 1.90 6.84
N ASP A 105 1.28 3.01 7.47
CA ASP A 105 2.13 3.01 8.67
C ASP A 105 1.24 3.19 9.90
N VAL A 106 1.02 2.10 10.61
CA VAL A 106 0.17 2.08 11.82
C VAL A 106 0.83 2.77 13.01
N CYS A 107 2.13 3.03 12.94
CA CYS A 107 2.87 3.69 14.01
C CYS A 107 3.06 5.19 13.78
N ASN A 108 2.48 5.76 12.74
CA ASN A 108 2.62 7.18 12.44
C ASN A 108 1.77 8.04 13.38
N TYR A 109 2.35 8.39 14.52
CA TYR A 109 1.72 9.23 15.54
C TYR A 109 1.60 10.72 15.14
N SER A 110 2.22 11.15 14.05
CA SER A 110 2.15 12.55 13.60
C SER A 110 0.79 12.92 12.99
N GLN A 111 0.02 11.94 12.54
CA GLN A 111 -1.31 12.15 11.97
C GLN A 111 -2.31 12.49 13.07
N THR A 112 -3.16 13.48 12.79
CA THR A 112 -4.16 13.96 13.75
C THR A 112 -5.54 14.07 13.11
N TYR A 113 -6.57 14.04 13.93
CA TYR A 113 -7.94 14.34 13.54
C TYR A 113 -8.67 15.11 14.63
N SER A 114 -9.75 15.78 14.27
CA SER A 114 -10.61 16.48 15.22
C SER A 114 -11.72 15.56 15.74
N LEU A 115 -11.87 15.49 17.06
CA LEU A 115 -12.91 14.77 17.75
C LEU A 115 -13.62 15.76 18.71
N CYS A 116 -14.88 16.07 18.45
CA CYS A 116 -15.67 17.01 19.25
C CYS A 116 -14.96 18.37 19.47
N GLY A 117 -14.18 18.83 18.46
CA GLY A 117 -13.43 20.09 18.53
C GLY A 117 -12.02 19.99 19.13
N TYR A 118 -11.63 18.83 19.63
CA TYR A 118 -10.25 18.58 20.12
C TYR A 118 -9.38 17.88 19.09
N VAL A 119 -8.11 18.24 19.05
CA VAL A 119 -7.12 17.58 18.20
C VAL A 119 -6.62 16.30 18.89
N ASN A 120 -6.76 15.17 18.21
CA ASN A 120 -6.32 13.85 18.69
C ASN A 120 -5.29 13.29 17.71
N HIS A 121 -4.25 12.64 18.23
CA HIS A 121 -3.33 11.86 17.43
C HIS A 121 -3.96 10.50 17.06
N MET A 122 -3.69 10.05 15.85
CA MET A 122 -4.15 8.75 15.41
C MET A 122 -3.37 7.63 16.13
N SER A 123 -4.13 6.71 16.71
CA SER A 123 -3.60 5.47 17.27
C SER A 123 -3.31 4.43 16.18
N PRO A 124 -2.57 3.35 16.48
CA PRO A 124 -2.45 2.19 15.59
C PRO A 124 -3.82 1.62 15.17
N ASP A 125 -4.80 1.62 16.07
CA ASP A 125 -6.17 1.16 15.81
C ASP A 125 -6.89 2.07 14.80
N ASP A 126 -6.70 3.38 14.91
CA ASP A 126 -7.24 4.34 13.94
C ASP A 126 -6.70 4.08 12.53
N HIS A 127 -5.38 3.91 12.40
CA HIS A 127 -4.73 3.61 11.12
C HIS A 127 -5.18 2.26 10.55
N TYR A 128 -5.26 1.23 11.39
CA TYR A 128 -5.72 -0.09 10.98
C TYR A 128 -7.18 -0.07 10.55
N GLN A 129 -8.04 0.66 11.28
CA GLN A 129 -9.44 0.82 10.91
C GLN A 129 -9.60 1.60 9.60
N ASP A 130 -8.77 2.61 9.34
CA ASP A 130 -8.77 3.35 8.08
C ASP A 130 -8.33 2.47 6.90
N LEU A 131 -7.35 1.59 7.09
CA LEU A 131 -7.00 0.56 6.10
C LEU A 131 -8.21 -0.31 5.75
N LYS A 132 -8.92 -0.83 6.75
CA LYS A 132 -10.13 -1.67 6.54
C LYS A 132 -11.22 -0.93 5.78
N ARG A 133 -11.41 0.36 6.06
CA ARG A 133 -12.38 1.20 5.33
C ARG A 133 -12.03 1.32 3.85
N ILE A 134 -10.75 1.49 3.52
CA ILE A 134 -10.30 1.53 2.11
C ILE A 134 -10.48 0.16 1.46
N ILE A 135 -10.12 -0.95 2.12
CA ILE A 135 -10.34 -2.31 1.59
C ILE A 135 -11.83 -2.53 1.31
N ALA A 136 -12.70 -2.13 2.24
CA ALA A 136 -14.14 -2.23 2.05
C ALA A 136 -14.64 -1.37 0.87
N ALA A 137 -14.05 -0.19 0.65
CA ALA A 137 -14.38 0.68 -0.48
C ALA A 137 -13.95 0.12 -1.85
N VAL A 138 -12.96 -0.79 -1.89
CA VAL A 138 -12.60 -1.54 -3.11
C VAL A 138 -13.75 -2.45 -3.54
N GLU A 139 -14.54 -2.95 -2.60
CA GLU A 139 -15.76 -3.74 -2.84
C GLU A 139 -15.54 -4.96 -3.76
N GLY A 140 -14.40 -5.64 -3.63
CA GLY A 140 -14.05 -6.81 -4.44
C GLY A 140 -13.84 -6.54 -5.94
N LYS A 141 -13.74 -5.30 -6.37
CA LYS A 141 -13.58 -4.93 -7.80
C LYS A 141 -12.14 -5.01 -8.28
N ALA A 142 -11.17 -4.91 -7.38
CA ALA A 142 -9.77 -5.14 -7.71
C ALA A 142 -9.54 -6.63 -8.03
N ARG A 143 -8.55 -6.91 -8.86
CA ARG A 143 -8.14 -8.27 -9.16
C ARG A 143 -7.35 -8.91 -8.03
N ARG A 144 -6.57 -8.09 -7.32
CA ARG A 144 -5.78 -8.49 -6.16
C ARG A 144 -5.60 -7.30 -5.23
N ILE A 145 -5.59 -7.56 -3.94
CA ILE A 145 -5.30 -6.57 -2.91
C ILE A 145 -4.06 -7.03 -2.13
N ASN A 146 -3.05 -6.19 -2.11
CA ASN A 146 -1.83 -6.39 -1.32
C ASN A 146 -1.73 -5.27 -0.31
N VAL A 147 -1.31 -5.59 0.92
CA VAL A 147 -1.08 -4.60 1.99
C VAL A 147 0.40 -4.53 2.31
N ILE A 148 0.95 -3.33 2.24
CA ILE A 148 2.31 -3.01 2.68
C ILE A 148 2.20 -2.27 4.01
N MET A 149 2.67 -2.92 5.06
CA MET A 149 2.64 -2.42 6.43
C MET A 149 4.06 -2.50 6.98
N PRO A 150 4.83 -1.39 6.96
CA PRO A 150 6.25 -1.39 7.38
C PRO A 150 6.44 -1.87 8.82
N PHE A 151 5.47 -1.61 9.69
CA PHE A 151 5.38 -2.18 11.02
C PHE A 151 4.07 -2.96 11.12
N LEU A 152 4.15 -4.26 11.39
CA LEU A 152 2.97 -5.11 11.46
C LEU A 152 2.11 -4.74 12.67
N TYR A 153 0.84 -4.41 12.41
CA TYR A 153 -0.15 -4.10 13.44
C TYR A 153 -0.29 -5.28 14.40
N GLU A 154 -0.29 -4.99 15.71
CA GLU A 154 -0.37 -5.96 16.81
C GLU A 154 0.73 -7.04 16.79
N SER A 155 1.89 -6.78 16.17
CA SER A 155 3.00 -7.75 16.09
C SER A 155 3.51 -8.21 17.44
N ARG A 156 3.33 -7.41 18.50
CA ARG A 156 3.72 -7.75 19.87
C ARG A 156 2.81 -8.83 20.48
N GLN A 157 1.57 -8.91 20.04
CA GLN A 157 0.57 -9.86 20.53
C GLN A 157 0.43 -11.07 19.57
N HIS A 158 1.56 -11.74 19.29
CA HIS A 158 1.67 -12.88 18.37
C HIS A 158 1.64 -14.25 19.06
N LYS A 159 1.67 -14.31 20.40
CA LYS A 159 1.54 -15.54 21.19
C LYS A 159 0.77 -15.27 22.48
N ARG A 160 0.15 -16.32 23.02
CA ARG A 160 -0.55 -16.28 24.32
C ARG A 160 0.33 -16.89 25.41
N THR A 161 0.30 -16.30 26.59
CA THR A 161 0.90 -16.83 27.81
C THR A 161 -0.14 -17.13 28.87
N SER A 162 -1.33 -16.56 28.76
CA SER A 162 -2.46 -16.74 29.68
C SER A 162 -3.81 -16.56 28.94
N ARG A 163 -4.83 -16.05 29.63
CA ARG A 163 -6.13 -15.68 29.03
C ARG A 163 -6.03 -14.32 28.35
N GLU A 164 -5.36 -14.28 27.21
CA GLU A 164 -5.11 -13.07 26.43
C GLU A 164 -5.75 -13.19 25.04
N SER A 165 -6.08 -12.08 24.44
CA SER A 165 -6.40 -12.03 23.02
C SER A 165 -5.16 -12.32 22.18
N LEU A 166 -5.32 -12.80 20.96
CA LEU A 166 -4.24 -13.02 19.99
C LEU A 166 -4.43 -12.05 18.82
N ASP A 167 -4.23 -10.75 19.11
CA ASP A 167 -4.66 -9.68 18.23
C ASP A 167 -3.93 -9.66 16.91
N CYS A 168 -2.65 -10.02 16.87
CA CYS A 168 -1.90 -10.18 15.62
C CYS A 168 -2.57 -11.18 14.67
N ALA A 169 -2.93 -12.35 15.17
CA ALA A 169 -3.58 -13.37 14.35
C ALA A 169 -5.01 -12.97 13.97
N MET A 170 -5.75 -12.33 14.88
CA MET A 170 -7.10 -11.83 14.61
C MET A 170 -7.07 -10.77 13.50
N ALA A 171 -6.15 -9.82 13.55
CA ALA A 171 -5.99 -8.78 12.54
C ALA A 171 -5.66 -9.37 11.16
N LEU A 172 -4.71 -10.30 11.08
CA LEU A 172 -4.35 -10.96 9.81
C LEU A 172 -5.51 -11.79 9.23
N GLN A 173 -6.25 -12.50 10.09
CA GLN A 173 -7.44 -13.25 9.66
C GLN A 173 -8.54 -12.31 9.16
N GLU A 174 -8.73 -11.16 9.78
CA GLU A 174 -9.70 -10.15 9.36
C GLU A 174 -9.33 -9.62 7.95
N LEU A 175 -8.09 -9.20 7.74
CA LEU A 175 -7.62 -8.76 6.42
C LEU A 175 -7.79 -9.84 5.34
N THR A 176 -7.47 -11.08 5.66
CA THR A 176 -7.66 -12.21 4.74
C THR A 176 -9.14 -12.40 4.39
N LYS A 177 -10.05 -12.34 5.37
CA LYS A 177 -11.51 -12.42 5.14
C LYS A 177 -12.03 -11.25 4.31
N MET A 178 -11.39 -10.09 4.38
CA MET A 178 -11.72 -8.91 3.57
C MET A 178 -11.17 -9.00 2.13
N GLY A 179 -10.45 -10.07 1.79
CA GLY A 179 -9.94 -10.31 0.43
C GLY A 179 -8.51 -9.84 0.19
N VAL A 180 -7.74 -9.55 1.23
CA VAL A 180 -6.31 -9.28 1.11
C VAL A 180 -5.58 -10.58 0.75
N SER A 181 -4.76 -10.53 -0.30
CA SER A 181 -4.03 -11.70 -0.84
C SER A 181 -2.61 -11.81 -0.28
N ASN A 182 -1.96 -10.66 0.01
CA ASN A 182 -0.58 -10.60 0.52
C ASN A 182 -0.41 -9.42 1.47
#